data_3a373277d57655661f257a344f9ac9bd
#
_entry.id   3a373277d57655661f257a344f9ac9bd
#
_cell.length_a   1.000
_cell.length_b   1.000
_cell.length_c   1.000
_cell.angle_alpha   90.00
_cell.angle_beta   90.00
_cell.angle_gamma   90.00
#
_symmetry.space_group_name_H-M   'P 1'
#
loop_
_entity.id
_entity.type
_entity.pdbx_description
1 polymer ?
#
loop_
_entity_poly.entity_id
_entity_poly.type
_entity_poly.pdbx_seq_one_letter_code
_entity_poly.pdbx_strand_id
1 'polypeptide(L)'
;MAALQRYKVEFAAVAAGDLLAIVEYIAADNPGAALRVLKQIEARCASLNQMPERGRVVPELAAFGIHTYRELVITPWRVVYRIIGMTVSILAVVDDRRNLEDVLLDRLVRGT
;
A
#
# COMPACT_ATOMS: atom_id res chain seq x y z
N MET A 1 17.34 -0.62 27.82
CA MET A 1 16.63 -0.02 26.69
C MET A 1 15.97 -1.11 25.90
N ALA A 2 14.68 -0.96 25.61
CA ALA A 2 13.98 -1.96 24.82
C ALA A 2 14.48 -1.95 23.38
N ALA A 3 14.65 -3.12 22.80
CA ALA A 3 15.00 -3.23 21.40
C ALA A 3 13.80 -2.75 20.54
N LEU A 4 14.11 -2.07 19.44
CA LEU A 4 13.09 -1.70 18.50
C LEU A 4 12.51 -2.96 17.85
N GLN A 5 11.18 -3.06 17.88
CA GLN A 5 10.51 -4.14 17.19
C GLN A 5 10.54 -3.87 15.70
N ARG A 6 10.83 -4.92 14.93
CA ARG A 6 10.86 -4.83 13.49
C ARG A 6 9.75 -5.69 12.91
N TYR A 7 8.86 -5.04 12.19
CA TYR A 7 7.79 -5.72 11.50
C TYR A 7 8.30 -6.20 10.14
N LYS A 8 7.81 -7.35 9.73
CA LYS A 8 8.01 -7.81 8.37
C LYS A 8 7.05 -7.03 7.47
N VAL A 9 7.56 -6.48 6.38
CA VAL A 9 6.72 -5.81 5.39
C VAL A 9 6.69 -6.66 4.14
N GLU A 10 5.50 -7.03 3.69
CA GLU A 10 5.36 -7.84 2.49
C GLU A 10 4.20 -7.34 1.63
N PHE A 11 4.34 -7.52 0.33
CA PHE A 11 3.29 -7.19 -0.63
C PHE A 11 2.47 -8.44 -0.91
N ALA A 12 1.15 -8.33 -0.76
CA ALA A 12 0.26 -9.35 -1.29
C ALA A 12 0.45 -9.42 -2.82
N ALA A 13 0.22 -10.59 -3.41
CA ALA A 13 0.44 -10.78 -4.85
C ALA A 13 -0.31 -9.75 -5.69
N VAL A 14 -1.55 -9.43 -5.32
CA VAL A 14 -2.36 -8.46 -6.06
C VAL A 14 -1.77 -7.05 -5.96
N ALA A 15 -1.21 -6.69 -4.80
CA ALA A 15 -0.57 -5.38 -4.62
C ALA A 15 0.73 -5.29 -5.41
N ALA A 16 1.50 -6.36 -5.46
CA ALA A 16 2.69 -6.43 -6.31
C ALA A 16 2.32 -6.24 -7.78
N GLY A 17 1.22 -6.84 -8.20
CA GLY A 17 0.68 -6.64 -9.55
C GLY A 17 0.26 -5.20 -9.82
N ASP A 18 -0.35 -4.53 -8.84
CA ASP A 18 -0.70 -3.11 -8.96
C ASP A 18 0.55 -2.26 -9.20
N LEU A 19 1.58 -2.49 -8.41
CA LEU A 19 2.82 -1.74 -8.52
C LEU A 19 3.49 -1.98 -9.88
N LEU A 20 3.52 -3.23 -10.32
CA LEU A 20 4.07 -3.56 -11.63
C LEU A 20 3.32 -2.84 -12.75
N ALA A 21 1.99 -2.81 -12.69
CA ALA A 21 1.17 -2.14 -13.71
C ALA A 21 1.46 -0.63 -13.75
N ILE A 22 1.62 0.00 -12.59
CA ILE A 22 1.99 1.42 -12.51
C ILE A 22 3.34 1.66 -13.16
N VAL A 23 4.33 0.84 -12.81
CA VAL A 23 5.70 0.97 -13.31
C VAL A 23 5.74 0.76 -14.82
N GLU A 24 5.05 -0.25 -15.33
CA GLU A 24 5.00 -0.53 -16.77
C GLU A 24 4.34 0.61 -17.55
N TYR A 25 3.26 1.16 -17.01
CA TYR A 25 2.57 2.27 -17.63
C TYR A 25 3.48 3.50 -17.77
N ILE A 26 4.20 3.84 -16.71
CA ILE A 26 5.12 4.98 -16.72
C ILE A 26 6.33 4.69 -17.63
N ALA A 27 6.86 3.47 -17.57
CA ALA A 27 8.05 3.07 -18.32
C ALA A 27 7.83 3.11 -19.83
N ALA A 28 6.61 2.92 -20.30
CA ALA A 28 6.28 3.00 -21.72
C ALA A 28 6.64 4.37 -22.32
N ASP A 29 6.57 5.41 -21.48
CA ASP A 29 6.89 6.78 -21.88
C ASP A 29 8.25 7.25 -21.35
N ASN A 30 8.57 6.90 -20.09
CA ASN A 30 9.77 7.38 -19.43
C ASN A 30 10.31 6.34 -18.44
N PRO A 31 11.27 5.49 -18.87
CA PRO A 31 11.83 4.45 -17.99
C PRO A 31 12.50 4.99 -16.74
N GLY A 32 13.16 6.13 -16.83
CA GLY A 32 13.81 6.75 -15.67
C GLY A 32 12.81 7.18 -14.62
N ALA A 33 11.69 7.76 -15.04
CA ALA A 33 10.61 8.15 -14.14
C ALA A 33 10.00 6.92 -13.47
N ALA A 34 9.81 5.84 -14.23
CA ALA A 34 9.27 4.59 -13.70
C ALA A 34 10.14 4.05 -12.56
N LEU A 35 11.46 4.07 -12.75
CA LEU A 35 12.40 3.59 -11.73
C LEU A 35 12.34 4.45 -10.47
N ARG A 36 12.24 5.79 -10.63
CA ARG A 36 12.14 6.69 -9.48
C ARG A 36 10.88 6.44 -8.68
N VAL A 37 9.74 6.22 -9.36
CA VAL A 37 8.46 5.93 -8.72
C VAL A 37 8.53 4.62 -7.96
N LEU A 38 9.08 3.57 -8.60
CA LEU A 38 9.24 2.27 -7.96
C LEU A 38 10.05 2.39 -6.67
N LYS A 39 11.20 3.05 -6.74
CA LYS A 39 12.06 3.22 -5.56
C LYS A 39 11.40 4.03 -4.46
N GLN A 40 10.64 5.06 -4.82
CA GLN A 40 9.93 5.88 -3.85
C GLN A 40 8.88 5.07 -3.11
N ILE A 41 8.07 4.30 -3.83
CA ILE A 41 7.02 3.49 -3.22
C ILE A 41 7.64 2.40 -2.34
N GLU A 42 8.67 1.72 -2.84
CA GLU A 42 9.35 0.68 -2.07
C GLU A 42 9.96 1.22 -0.78
N ALA A 43 10.62 2.37 -0.85
CA ALA A 43 11.24 2.98 0.33
C ALA A 43 10.20 3.40 1.38
N ARG A 44 9.09 3.99 0.93
CA ARG A 44 8.02 4.39 1.84
C ARG A 44 7.36 3.18 2.50
N CYS A 45 7.12 2.11 1.75
CA CYS A 45 6.58 0.89 2.31
C CYS A 45 7.55 0.23 3.27
N ALA A 46 8.84 0.18 2.93
CA ALA A 46 9.86 -0.42 3.80
C ALA A 46 9.93 0.27 5.16
N SER A 47 9.67 1.57 5.22
CA SER A 47 9.71 2.33 6.47
C SER A 47 8.66 1.86 7.49
N LEU A 48 7.65 1.12 7.05
CA LEU A 48 6.63 0.56 7.94
C LEU A 48 7.19 -0.54 8.86
N ASN A 49 8.39 -1.01 8.60
CA ASN A 49 9.03 -2.04 9.43
C ASN A 49 9.29 -1.56 10.87
N GLN A 50 9.48 -0.26 11.07
CA GLN A 50 9.72 0.33 12.38
C GLN A 50 8.54 1.17 12.89
N MET A 51 7.75 1.70 11.98
CA MET A 51 6.61 2.55 12.32
C MET A 51 5.37 2.09 11.53
N PRO A 52 4.83 0.91 11.88
CA PRO A 52 3.72 0.35 11.09
C PRO A 52 2.44 1.17 11.14
N GLU A 53 2.26 1.99 12.17
CA GLU A 53 1.05 2.81 12.32
C GLU A 53 1.22 4.23 11.79
N ARG A 54 2.29 4.50 11.03
CA ARG A 54 2.52 5.86 10.50
C ARG A 54 1.52 6.27 9.44
N GLY A 55 0.91 5.33 8.75
CA GLY A 55 -0.16 5.62 7.81
C GLY A 55 -1.46 5.93 8.53
N ARG A 56 -2.33 6.70 7.88
CA ARG A 56 -3.64 7.02 8.45
C ARG A 56 -4.62 5.87 8.23
N VAL A 57 -5.62 5.78 9.09
CA VAL A 57 -6.74 4.88 8.85
C VAL A 57 -7.43 5.30 7.56
N VAL A 58 -7.79 4.34 6.71
CA VAL A 58 -8.44 4.61 5.43
C VAL A 58 -9.80 5.27 5.68
N PRO A 59 -10.00 6.53 5.25
CA PRO A 59 -11.20 7.28 5.62
C PRO A 59 -12.49 6.66 5.13
N GLU A 60 -12.49 6.08 3.92
CA GLU A 60 -13.68 5.46 3.33
C GLU A 60 -14.17 4.28 4.14
N LEU A 61 -13.24 3.52 4.73
CA LEU A 61 -13.58 2.37 5.57
C LEU A 61 -13.91 2.78 6.99
N ALA A 62 -13.23 3.80 7.51
CA ALA A 62 -13.50 4.34 8.84
C ALA A 62 -14.94 4.84 8.95
N ALA A 63 -15.49 5.38 7.86
CA ALA A 63 -16.87 5.84 7.81
C ALA A 63 -17.87 4.71 8.08
N PHE A 64 -17.49 3.45 7.83
CA PHE A 64 -18.29 2.27 8.12
C PHE A 64 -17.84 1.55 9.39
N GLY A 65 -17.02 2.20 10.23
CA GLY A 65 -16.54 1.60 11.48
C GLY A 65 -15.40 0.60 11.29
N ILE A 66 -14.79 0.55 10.12
CA ILE A 66 -13.68 -0.37 9.82
C ILE A 66 -12.36 0.40 9.96
N HIS A 67 -11.58 0.07 11.00
CA HIS A 67 -10.36 0.80 11.33
C HIS A 67 -9.09 -0.05 11.19
N THR A 68 -9.20 -1.26 10.64
CA THR A 68 -8.07 -2.19 10.49
C THR A 68 -7.14 -1.85 9.34
N TYR A 69 -7.59 -1.05 8.39
CA TYR A 69 -6.82 -0.73 7.19
C TYR A 69 -6.26 0.68 7.29
N ARG A 70 -4.97 0.80 6.97
CA ARG A 70 -4.26 2.08 6.93
C ARG A 70 -3.74 2.33 5.52
N GLU A 71 -3.34 3.55 5.26
CA GLU A 71 -2.76 3.89 3.97
C GLU A 71 -1.61 4.88 4.10
N LEU A 72 -0.66 4.77 3.19
CA LEU A 72 0.33 5.80 2.91
C LEU A 72 -0.12 6.52 1.65
N VAL A 73 -0.14 7.84 1.72
CA VAL A 73 -0.44 8.66 0.53
C VAL A 73 0.90 9.07 -0.10
N ILE A 74 1.14 8.57 -1.29
CA ILE A 74 2.34 8.86 -2.09
C ILE A 74 1.83 9.39 -3.42
N THR A 75 1.43 10.67 -3.42
CA THR A 75 0.69 11.28 -4.54
C THR A 75 1.31 10.94 -5.90
N PRO A 76 0.53 10.45 -6.87
CA PRO A 76 -0.92 10.32 -6.89
C PRO A 76 -1.45 8.94 -6.43
N TRP A 77 -0.67 8.18 -5.68
CA TRP A 77 -1.06 6.82 -5.29
C TRP A 77 -1.40 6.73 -3.81
N ARG A 78 -2.25 5.75 -3.51
CA ARG A 78 -2.59 5.35 -2.14
C ARG A 78 -2.14 3.91 -1.97
N VAL A 79 -1.33 3.67 -0.95
CA VAL A 79 -0.83 2.33 -0.62
C VAL A 79 -1.60 1.86 0.61
N VAL A 80 -2.49 0.90 0.42
CA VAL A 80 -3.34 0.38 1.48
C VAL A 80 -2.69 -0.85 2.10
N TYR A 81 -2.65 -0.89 3.42
CA TYR A 81 -2.04 -2.00 4.16
C TYR A 81 -2.81 -2.28 5.44
N ARG A 82 -2.53 -3.43 6.04
CA ARG A 82 -2.97 -3.74 7.39
C ARG A 82 -1.86 -4.42 8.17
N ILE A 83 -1.97 -4.36 9.50
CA ILE A 83 -0.99 -4.98 10.39
C ILE A 83 -1.62 -6.26 10.94
N ILE A 84 -0.93 -7.39 10.74
CA ILE A 84 -1.36 -8.70 11.24
C ILE A 84 -0.21 -9.25 12.07
N GLY A 85 -0.36 -9.22 13.41
CA GLY A 85 0.73 -9.61 14.31
C GLY A 85 1.95 -8.71 14.08
N MET A 86 3.06 -9.31 13.70
CA MET A 86 4.31 -8.59 13.40
C MET A 86 4.54 -8.42 11.90
N THR A 87 3.50 -8.55 11.10
CA THR A 87 3.58 -8.40 9.65
C THR A 87 2.73 -7.24 9.18
N VAL A 88 3.32 -6.39 8.35
CA VAL A 88 2.61 -5.35 7.61
C VAL A 88 2.35 -5.92 6.22
N SER A 89 1.08 -6.13 5.89
CA SER A 89 0.69 -6.67 4.59
C SER A 89 0.18 -5.55 3.69
N ILE A 90 0.90 -5.28 2.60
CA ILE A 90 0.49 -4.31 1.59
C ILE A 90 -0.55 -4.97 0.71
N LEU A 91 -1.75 -4.40 0.63
CA LEU A 91 -2.92 -5.01 0.00
C LEU A 91 -3.28 -4.39 -1.34
N ALA A 92 -2.97 -3.12 -1.52
CA ALA A 92 -3.32 -2.43 -2.75
C ALA A 92 -2.41 -1.23 -2.97
N VAL A 93 -2.10 -0.95 -4.23
CA VAL A 93 -1.47 0.31 -4.64
C VAL A 93 -2.37 0.87 -5.74
N VAL A 94 -3.10 1.93 -5.44
CA VAL A 94 -4.12 2.46 -6.35
C VAL A 94 -3.93 3.95 -6.58
N ASP A 95 -4.35 4.40 -7.75
CA ASP A 95 -4.41 5.82 -8.07
C ASP A 95 -5.50 6.46 -7.22
N ASP A 96 -5.23 7.66 -6.67
CA ASP A 96 -6.15 8.35 -5.78
C ASP A 96 -7.44 8.83 -6.48
N ARG A 97 -7.47 8.76 -7.81
CA ARG A 97 -8.68 9.06 -8.59
C ARG A 97 -9.64 7.88 -8.69
N ARG A 98 -9.17 6.66 -8.36
CA ARG A 98 -10.03 5.48 -8.38
C ARG A 98 -10.90 5.42 -7.14
N ASN A 99 -12.07 4.82 -7.28
CA ASN A 99 -12.94 4.55 -6.13
C ASN A 99 -12.33 3.41 -5.30
N LEU A 100 -11.75 3.76 -4.16
CA LEU A 100 -11.06 2.80 -3.31
C LEU A 100 -12.02 1.75 -2.74
N GLU A 101 -13.25 2.15 -2.44
CA GLU A 101 -14.25 1.22 -1.90
C GLU A 101 -14.50 0.08 -2.88
N ASP A 102 -14.66 0.39 -4.16
CA ASP A 102 -14.88 -0.62 -5.20
C ASP A 102 -13.69 -1.55 -5.34
N VAL A 103 -12.48 -1.00 -5.30
CA VAL A 103 -11.25 -1.81 -5.40
C VAL A 103 -11.15 -2.77 -4.22
N LEU A 104 -11.36 -2.28 -3.00
CA LEU A 104 -11.24 -3.10 -1.80
C LEU A 104 -12.34 -4.15 -1.72
N LEU A 105 -13.58 -3.77 -2.08
CA LEU A 105 -14.68 -4.71 -2.10
C LEU A 105 -14.44 -5.85 -3.08
N ASP A 106 -13.97 -5.52 -4.28
CA ASP A 106 -13.63 -6.53 -5.28
C ASP A 106 -12.60 -7.52 -4.75
N ARG A 107 -11.57 -7.02 -4.08
CA ARG A 107 -10.51 -7.87 -3.52
C ARG A 107 -10.99 -8.74 -2.38
N LEU A 108 -11.83 -8.21 -1.51
CA LEU A 108 -12.41 -8.98 -0.41
C LEU A 108 -13.30 -10.11 -0.93
N VAL A 109 -14.10 -9.82 -1.96
CA VAL A 109 -14.98 -10.82 -2.58
C VAL A 109 -14.18 -11.91 -3.28
N ARG A 110 -13.08 -11.54 -3.95
CA ARG A 110 -12.22 -12.52 -4.64
C ARG A 110 -11.29 -13.28 -3.71
N GLY A 111 -11.18 -12.88 -2.45
CA GLY A 111 -10.34 -13.57 -1.46
C GLY A 111 -8.85 -13.40 -1.66
N THR A 112 -8.43 -12.32 -2.24
CA THR A 112 -7.00 -12.08 -2.47
C THR A 112 -6.36 -11.20 -1.42
#